data_a9a0a3f8a9fc67bc4bbeb05a00193dfb
#
_entry.id   a9a0a3f8a9fc67bc4bbeb05a00193dfb
#
_cell.length_a   1.000
_cell.length_b   1.000
_cell.length_c   1.000
_cell.angle_alpha   90.00
_cell.angle_beta   90.00
_cell.angle_gamma   90.00
#
_symmetry.space_group_name_H-M   'P 1'
#
loop_
_entity.id
_entity.type
_entity.pdbx_description
1 polymer ?
#
loop_
_entity_poly.entity_id
_entity_poly.type
_entity_poly.pdbx_seq_one_letter_code
_entity_poly.pdbx_strand_id
1 'polypeptide(L)'
;MKKLNLLVVEGNLQKENTNFSKSGIQTHAESLKESLSYYSSDLNIDVFNPCSELSFDKVLNNIKKYDGLIWGGSSLNIYNDCIEIRRQISFMKECFKNIKKILAICWGMQVAVTAAGGEVKKSKNGAHVGIASDIEINDNGLKHPLYLSKNKKFNSP
;
A
#
# COMPACT_ATOMS: atom_id res chain seq x y z
N MET A 1 -25.06 6.64 -8.70
CA MET A 1 -24.51 5.63 -7.75
C MET A 1 -23.75 6.33 -6.64
N LYS A 2 -23.67 5.76 -5.43
CA LYS A 2 -22.86 6.34 -4.36
C LYS A 2 -21.37 6.13 -4.70
N LYS A 3 -20.58 7.19 -4.69
CA LYS A 3 -19.13 7.08 -4.89
C LYS A 3 -18.48 6.31 -3.74
N LEU A 4 -17.47 5.49 -4.06
CA LEU A 4 -16.64 4.82 -3.07
C LEU A 4 -15.56 5.76 -2.55
N ASN A 5 -15.37 5.79 -1.24
CA ASN A 5 -14.30 6.55 -0.60
C ASN A 5 -13.08 5.65 -0.40
N LEU A 6 -11.99 5.94 -1.06
CA LEU A 6 -10.74 5.20 -0.96
C LEU A 6 -9.67 6.06 -0.27
N LEU A 7 -8.89 5.42 0.59
CA LEU A 7 -7.69 5.98 1.16
C LEU A 7 -6.47 5.37 0.47
N VAL A 8 -5.69 6.18 -0.23
CA VAL A 8 -4.40 5.80 -0.80
C VAL A 8 -3.31 6.26 0.16
N VAL A 9 -2.45 5.34 0.58
CA VAL A 9 -1.40 5.62 1.57
C VAL A 9 -0.05 5.72 0.89
N GLU A 10 0.63 6.85 1.13
CA GLU A 10 2.01 7.08 0.71
C GLU A 10 2.98 6.53 1.76
N GLY A 11 3.87 5.64 1.32
CA GLY A 11 4.83 4.97 2.20
C GLY A 11 6.18 5.67 2.35
N ASN A 12 6.53 6.60 1.47
CA ASN A 12 7.83 7.28 1.49
C ASN A 12 7.89 8.42 2.51
N LEU A 13 9.12 8.75 2.91
CA LEU A 13 9.36 9.96 3.70
C LEU A 13 9.05 11.22 2.90
N GLN A 14 8.64 12.28 3.57
CA GLN A 14 8.37 13.57 2.93
C GLN A 14 9.55 14.10 2.11
N LYS A 15 10.79 13.88 2.59
CA LYS A 15 12.01 14.26 1.87
C LYS A 15 12.14 13.55 0.52
N GLU A 16 11.81 12.26 0.46
CA GLU A 16 11.86 11.46 -0.76
C GLU A 16 10.80 11.91 -1.75
N ASN A 17 9.58 12.13 -1.28
CA ASN A 17 8.48 12.64 -2.11
C ASN A 17 8.83 14.03 -2.70
N THR A 18 9.47 14.90 -1.90
CA THR A 18 9.95 16.19 -2.39
C THR A 18 11.01 16.03 -3.48
N ASN A 19 11.90 15.06 -3.37
CA ASN A 19 12.91 14.78 -4.38
C ASN A 19 12.28 14.24 -5.67
N PHE A 20 11.29 13.34 -5.57
CA PHE A 20 10.53 12.85 -6.72
C PHE A 20 9.85 14.01 -7.47
N SER A 21 9.12 14.86 -6.75
CA SER A 21 8.45 16.04 -7.34
C SER A 21 9.42 16.99 -8.01
N LYS A 22 10.60 17.27 -7.40
CA LYS A 22 11.64 18.10 -8.02
C LYS A 22 12.25 17.49 -9.29
N SER A 23 12.24 16.18 -9.40
CA SER A 23 12.71 15.43 -10.57
C SER A 23 11.62 15.19 -11.63
N GLY A 24 10.42 15.73 -11.44
CA GLY A 24 9.28 15.50 -12.32
C GLY A 24 8.73 14.07 -12.24
N ILE A 25 9.02 13.34 -11.17
CA ILE A 25 8.56 11.97 -10.94
C ILE A 25 7.38 12.02 -9.95
N GLN A 26 6.30 11.32 -10.28
CA GLN A 26 5.17 11.15 -9.37
C GLN A 26 5.54 10.30 -8.16
N THR A 27 4.96 10.62 -7.01
CA THR A 27 5.00 9.73 -5.84
C THR A 27 4.18 8.46 -6.10
N HIS A 28 4.41 7.42 -5.32
CA HIS A 28 3.65 6.17 -5.44
C HIS A 28 2.14 6.38 -5.24
N ALA A 29 1.77 7.25 -4.30
CA ALA A 29 0.36 7.54 -4.06
C ALA A 29 -0.29 8.35 -5.18
N GLU A 30 0.44 9.31 -5.79
CA GLU A 30 -0.04 10.07 -6.95
C GLU A 30 -0.28 9.16 -8.15
N SER A 31 0.66 8.27 -8.46
CA SER A 31 0.54 7.30 -9.55
C SER A 31 -0.63 6.33 -9.32
N LEU A 32 -0.82 5.83 -8.09
CA LEU A 32 -1.97 4.99 -7.74
C LEU A 32 -3.29 5.75 -7.89
N LYS A 33 -3.35 7.00 -7.40
CA LYS A 33 -4.54 7.83 -7.51
C LYS A 33 -4.91 8.09 -8.97
N GLU A 34 -3.93 8.40 -9.82
CA GLU A 34 -4.15 8.63 -11.24
C GLU A 34 -4.67 7.36 -11.92
N SER A 35 -4.00 6.22 -11.69
CA SER A 35 -4.42 4.92 -12.22
C SER A 35 -5.86 4.56 -11.83
N LEU A 36 -6.21 4.72 -10.55
CA LEU A 36 -7.57 4.44 -10.08
C LEU A 36 -8.59 5.37 -10.73
N SER A 37 -8.27 6.66 -10.86
CA SER A 37 -9.15 7.66 -11.47
C SER A 37 -9.34 7.43 -12.96
N TYR A 38 -8.35 6.85 -13.64
CA TYR A 38 -8.45 6.46 -15.05
C TYR A 38 -9.48 5.34 -15.26
N TYR A 39 -9.50 4.35 -14.35
CA TYR A 39 -10.41 3.19 -14.48
C TYR A 39 -11.82 3.43 -13.93
N SER A 40 -12.03 4.42 -13.06
CA SER A 40 -13.34 4.70 -12.49
C SER A 40 -13.50 6.16 -12.07
N SER A 41 -14.60 6.78 -12.53
CA SER A 41 -15.04 8.12 -12.10
C SER A 41 -15.84 8.11 -10.79
N ASP A 42 -16.26 6.92 -10.31
CA ASP A 42 -17.10 6.75 -9.13
C ASP A 42 -16.29 6.60 -7.84
N LEU A 43 -15.10 7.21 -7.79
CA LEU A 43 -14.19 7.18 -6.66
C LEU A 43 -13.98 8.58 -6.07
N ASN A 44 -14.00 8.66 -4.74
CA ASN A 44 -13.42 9.76 -3.98
C ASN A 44 -12.11 9.24 -3.37
N ILE A 45 -10.98 9.82 -3.75
CA ILE A 45 -9.66 9.32 -3.35
C ILE A 45 -8.95 10.36 -2.52
N ASP A 46 -8.78 10.07 -1.24
CA ASP A 46 -7.90 10.83 -0.35
C ASP A 46 -6.51 10.19 -0.33
N VAL A 47 -5.46 11.01 -0.28
CA VAL A 47 -4.07 10.57 -0.11
C VAL A 47 -3.61 10.94 1.29
N PHE A 48 -2.93 10.01 1.97
CA PHE A 48 -2.39 10.22 3.30
C PHE A 48 -0.98 9.65 3.44
N ASN A 49 -0.09 10.40 4.11
CA ASN A 49 1.25 9.94 4.46
C ASN A 49 1.36 9.80 5.99
N PRO A 50 1.41 8.59 6.55
CA PRO A 50 1.50 8.38 8.00
C PRO A 50 2.86 8.76 8.60
N CYS A 51 3.87 9.09 7.79
CA CYS A 51 5.13 9.65 8.27
C CYS A 51 4.99 11.11 8.72
N SER A 52 3.92 11.80 8.31
CA SER A 52 3.64 13.18 8.69
C SER A 52 2.80 13.24 9.97
N GLU A 53 3.26 13.97 11.00
CA GLU A 53 2.52 14.15 12.26
C GLU A 53 1.25 15.00 12.08
N LEU A 54 1.27 15.95 11.16
CA LEU A 54 0.27 17.01 11.04
C LEU A 54 -1.15 16.55 10.70
N SER A 55 -1.33 15.34 10.19
CA SER A 55 -2.64 14.87 9.75
C SER A 55 -3.07 13.52 10.34
N PHE A 56 -2.24 12.92 11.21
CA PHE A 56 -2.45 11.56 11.70
C PHE A 56 -3.79 11.42 12.45
N ASP A 57 -4.04 12.25 13.45
CA ASP A 57 -5.28 12.22 14.25
C ASP A 57 -6.50 12.56 13.38
N LYS A 58 -6.37 13.51 12.46
CA LYS A 58 -7.46 13.89 11.56
C LYS A 58 -7.93 12.72 10.70
N VAL A 59 -6.99 11.93 10.18
CA VAL A 59 -7.33 10.76 9.37
C VAL A 59 -7.89 9.64 10.24
N LEU A 60 -7.32 9.38 11.41
CA LEU A 60 -7.84 8.37 12.33
C LEU A 60 -9.27 8.69 12.80
N ASN A 61 -9.57 9.93 13.14
CA ASN A 61 -10.91 10.34 13.53
C ASN A 61 -11.97 10.15 12.45
N ASN A 62 -11.54 10.12 11.19
CA ASN A 62 -12.41 9.95 10.02
C ASN A 62 -12.21 8.62 9.29
N ILE A 63 -11.45 7.69 9.86
CA ILE A 63 -11.03 6.45 9.16
C ILE A 63 -12.22 5.58 8.71
N LYS A 64 -13.32 5.61 9.46
CA LYS A 64 -14.54 4.85 9.15
C LYS A 64 -15.29 5.33 7.92
N LYS A 65 -14.95 6.50 7.36
CA LYS A 65 -15.58 6.98 6.12
C LYS A 65 -15.09 6.22 4.88
N TYR A 66 -13.94 5.54 4.97
CA TYR A 66 -13.34 4.86 3.83
C TYR A 66 -13.91 3.47 3.62
N ASP A 67 -14.35 3.19 2.40
CA ASP A 67 -14.83 1.89 1.94
C ASP A 67 -13.67 0.92 1.68
N GLY A 68 -12.46 1.45 1.41
CA GLY A 68 -11.26 0.67 1.17
C GLY A 68 -9.97 1.49 1.33
N LEU A 69 -8.86 0.76 1.47
CA LEU A 69 -7.51 1.31 1.57
C LEU A 69 -6.60 0.64 0.56
N ILE A 70 -5.75 1.43 -0.10
CA ILE A 70 -4.69 0.95 -0.97
C ILE A 70 -3.36 1.53 -0.49
N TRP A 71 -2.40 0.64 -0.24
CA TRP A 71 -1.07 1.03 0.21
C TRP A 71 -0.02 0.46 -0.74
N GLY A 72 0.71 1.34 -1.41
CA GLY A 72 1.67 1.00 -2.44
C GLY A 72 3.09 0.74 -1.94
N GLY A 73 4.05 1.00 -2.82
CA GLY A 73 5.47 0.84 -2.58
C GLY A 73 6.11 1.94 -1.73
N SER A 74 7.34 1.70 -1.31
CA SER A 74 8.26 2.68 -0.69
C SER A 74 9.69 2.23 -0.89
N SER A 75 10.63 3.16 -0.80
CA SER A 75 12.07 2.90 -0.76
C SER A 75 12.57 2.46 0.63
N LEU A 76 11.71 2.46 1.64
CA LEU A 76 12.06 2.08 3.01
C LEU A 76 12.29 0.57 3.17
N ASN A 77 13.02 0.21 4.20
CA ASN A 77 13.22 -1.18 4.60
C ASN A 77 12.59 -1.40 5.98
N ILE A 78 11.61 -2.27 6.09
CA ILE A 78 10.79 -2.48 7.29
C ILE A 78 11.61 -2.93 8.52
N TYR A 79 12.76 -3.57 8.29
CA TYR A 79 13.68 -3.99 9.33
C TYR A 79 14.60 -2.87 9.83
N ASN A 80 14.54 -1.67 9.26
CA ASN A 80 15.19 -0.48 9.79
C ASN A 80 14.27 0.18 10.79
N ASP A 81 14.64 0.15 12.08
CA ASP A 81 13.79 0.71 13.11
C ASP A 81 13.92 2.23 13.17
N CYS A 82 12.89 2.94 12.68
CA CYS A 82 12.76 4.40 12.80
C CYS A 82 11.33 4.79 13.13
N ILE A 83 11.15 6.04 13.59
CA ILE A 83 9.86 6.54 14.06
C ILE A 83 8.80 6.53 12.96
N GLU A 84 9.18 6.83 11.72
CA GLU A 84 8.29 6.87 10.57
C GLU A 84 7.74 5.48 10.23
N ILE A 85 8.58 4.44 10.33
CA ILE A 85 8.15 3.04 10.12
C ILE A 85 7.22 2.61 11.25
N ARG A 86 7.53 2.93 12.49
CA ARG A 86 6.66 2.63 13.64
C ARG A 86 5.30 3.29 13.50
N ARG A 87 5.23 4.54 13.02
CA ARG A 87 3.99 5.24 12.72
C ARG A 87 3.18 4.54 11.64
N GLN A 88 3.82 4.11 10.57
CA GLN A 88 3.17 3.37 9.50
C GLN A 88 2.59 2.05 10.01
N ILE A 89 3.34 1.29 10.82
CA ILE A 89 2.86 0.05 11.44
C ILE A 89 1.67 0.33 12.37
N SER A 90 1.76 1.37 13.20
CA SER A 90 0.68 1.79 14.09
C SER A 90 -0.58 2.18 13.31
N PHE A 91 -0.43 2.95 12.24
CA PHE A 91 -1.53 3.33 11.37
C PHE A 91 -2.21 2.11 10.71
N MET A 92 -1.43 1.13 10.22
CA MET A 92 -1.98 -0.09 9.65
C MET A 92 -2.79 -0.89 10.69
N LYS A 93 -2.34 -0.94 11.95
CA LYS A 93 -3.10 -1.59 13.04
C LYS A 93 -4.48 -0.95 13.23
N GLU A 94 -4.57 0.37 13.13
CA GLU A 94 -5.86 1.08 13.18
C GLU A 94 -6.71 0.84 11.93
N CYS A 95 -6.07 0.74 10.75
CA CYS A 95 -6.75 0.40 9.51
C CYS A 95 -7.41 -0.99 9.60
N PHE A 96 -6.74 -1.99 10.15
CA PHE A 96 -7.31 -3.33 10.33
C PHE A 96 -8.57 -3.36 11.19
N LYS A 97 -8.68 -2.47 12.17
CA LYS A 97 -9.87 -2.38 13.03
C LYS A 97 -11.06 -1.72 12.35
N ASN A 98 -10.81 -0.83 11.38
CA ASN A 98 -11.81 0.11 10.89
C ASN A 98 -12.15 -0.06 9.40
N ILE A 99 -11.25 -0.60 8.58
CA ILE A 99 -11.41 -0.72 7.13
C ILE A 99 -11.41 -2.20 6.74
N LYS A 100 -12.49 -2.65 6.10
CA LYS A 100 -12.66 -4.07 5.76
C LYS A 100 -11.91 -4.51 4.50
N LYS A 101 -11.67 -3.59 3.56
CA LYS A 101 -11.05 -3.88 2.27
C LYS A 101 -9.70 -3.18 2.19
N ILE A 102 -8.63 -3.95 2.28
CA ILE A 102 -7.25 -3.44 2.26
C ILE A 102 -6.50 -4.14 1.14
N LEU A 103 -5.95 -3.36 0.21
CA LEU A 103 -4.99 -3.83 -0.79
C LEU A 103 -3.61 -3.27 -0.42
N ALA A 104 -2.73 -4.15 -0.01
CA ALA A 104 -1.36 -3.83 0.40
C ALA A 104 -0.36 -4.43 -0.59
N ILE A 105 0.42 -3.57 -1.27
CA ILE A 105 1.32 -3.94 -2.35
C ILE A 105 2.76 -3.59 -1.95
N CYS A 106 3.70 -4.51 -2.17
CA CYS A 106 5.14 -4.31 -1.92
C CYS A 106 5.41 -3.83 -0.48
N TRP A 107 5.74 -2.56 -0.29
CA TRP A 107 5.94 -1.97 1.03
C TRP A 107 4.71 -2.06 1.92
N GLY A 108 3.53 -1.74 1.38
CA GLY A 108 2.27 -1.85 2.11
C GLY A 108 2.02 -3.26 2.63
N MET A 109 2.39 -4.31 1.87
CA MET A 109 2.33 -5.70 2.32
C MET A 109 3.29 -5.96 3.49
N GLN A 110 4.53 -5.45 3.43
CA GLN A 110 5.49 -5.60 4.52
C GLN A 110 4.99 -4.93 5.81
N VAL A 111 4.43 -3.72 5.70
CA VAL A 111 3.80 -3.01 6.82
C VAL A 111 2.61 -3.81 7.37
N ALA A 112 1.75 -4.35 6.50
CA ALA A 112 0.58 -5.13 6.89
C ALA A 112 0.97 -6.42 7.63
N VAL A 113 1.94 -7.17 7.11
CA VAL A 113 2.47 -8.40 7.75
C VAL A 113 3.02 -8.08 9.13
N THR A 114 3.85 -7.03 9.25
CA THR A 114 4.44 -6.61 10.53
C THR A 114 3.36 -6.14 11.52
N ALA A 115 2.39 -5.37 11.05
CA ALA A 115 1.28 -4.88 11.88
C ALA A 115 0.39 -6.04 12.40
N ALA A 116 0.26 -7.12 11.64
CA ALA A 116 -0.45 -8.34 12.04
C ALA A 116 0.37 -9.26 12.97
N GLY A 117 1.61 -8.90 13.32
CA GLY A 117 2.49 -9.69 14.19
C GLY A 117 3.36 -10.70 13.43
N GLY A 118 3.37 -10.63 12.10
CA GLY A 118 4.29 -11.42 11.26
C GLY A 118 5.69 -10.80 11.21
N GLU A 119 6.60 -11.50 10.57
CA GLU A 119 8.00 -11.09 10.46
C GLU A 119 8.41 -10.88 9.00
N VAL A 120 9.11 -9.79 8.74
CA VAL A 120 9.74 -9.48 7.45
C VAL A 120 11.25 -9.35 7.67
N LYS A 121 12.02 -10.13 6.93
CA LYS A 121 13.49 -10.20 7.06
C LYS A 121 14.19 -9.74 5.80
N LYS A 122 15.39 -9.22 5.97
CA LYS A 122 16.31 -9.02 4.85
C LYS A 122 16.66 -10.38 4.22
N SER A 123 16.53 -10.48 2.91
CA SER A 123 16.92 -11.70 2.20
C SER A 123 18.43 -11.94 2.32
N LYS A 124 18.79 -13.20 2.60
CA LYS A 124 20.21 -13.63 2.63
C LYS A 124 20.85 -13.57 1.24
N ASN A 125 20.04 -13.67 0.19
CA ASN A 125 20.49 -13.69 -1.20
C ASN A 125 20.48 -12.29 -1.85
N GLY A 126 20.33 -11.23 -1.06
CA GLY A 126 20.25 -9.85 -1.57
C GLY A 126 18.85 -9.46 -2.08
N ALA A 127 18.81 -8.39 -2.88
CA ALA A 127 17.56 -7.91 -3.46
C ALA A 127 17.13 -8.78 -4.65
N HIS A 128 15.83 -9.04 -4.75
CA HIS A 128 15.24 -9.63 -5.95
C HIS A 128 14.92 -8.50 -6.94
N VAL A 129 15.59 -8.52 -8.09
CA VAL A 129 15.41 -7.54 -9.16
C VAL A 129 15.19 -8.30 -10.47
N GLY A 130 14.18 -7.91 -11.22
CA GLY A 130 13.87 -8.53 -12.50
C GLY A 130 12.46 -9.15 -12.53
N ILE A 131 12.27 -10.14 -13.38
CA ILE A 131 10.99 -10.80 -13.59
C ILE A 131 10.89 -12.06 -12.75
N ALA A 132 9.87 -12.13 -11.89
CA ALA A 132 9.49 -13.38 -11.25
C ALA A 132 8.73 -14.25 -12.26
N SER A 133 9.31 -15.38 -12.62
CA SER A 133 8.71 -16.34 -13.55
C SER A 133 7.98 -17.47 -12.82
N ASP A 134 7.06 -18.12 -13.54
CA ASP A 134 6.35 -19.32 -13.07
C ASP A 134 5.61 -19.14 -11.73
N ILE A 135 5.08 -17.94 -11.48
CA ILE A 135 4.22 -17.70 -10.31
C ILE A 135 2.95 -18.54 -10.49
N GLU A 136 2.68 -19.42 -9.53
CA GLU A 136 1.48 -20.25 -9.53
C GLU A 136 0.49 -19.79 -8.46
N ILE A 137 -0.76 -19.57 -8.88
CA ILE A 137 -1.85 -19.23 -7.95
C ILE A 137 -2.24 -20.51 -7.20
N ASN A 138 -2.17 -20.47 -5.87
CA ASN A 138 -2.61 -21.58 -5.02
C ASN A 138 -4.14 -21.68 -4.95
N ASP A 139 -4.67 -22.74 -4.35
CA ASP A 139 -6.11 -23.02 -4.29
C ASP A 139 -6.93 -21.92 -3.61
N ASN A 140 -6.35 -21.22 -2.64
CA ASN A 140 -7.00 -20.08 -1.99
C ASN A 140 -7.06 -18.86 -2.92
N GLY A 141 -5.96 -18.60 -3.65
CA GLY A 141 -5.91 -17.53 -4.64
C GLY A 141 -6.89 -17.75 -5.79
N LEU A 142 -7.04 -19.00 -6.28
CA LEU A 142 -8.00 -19.32 -7.33
C LEU A 142 -9.46 -19.02 -6.96
N LYS A 143 -9.78 -18.99 -5.67
CA LYS A 143 -11.11 -18.63 -5.15
C LYS A 143 -11.26 -17.13 -4.86
N HIS A 144 -10.17 -16.37 -4.93
CA HIS A 144 -10.17 -14.97 -4.57
C HIS A 144 -10.61 -14.08 -5.76
N PRO A 145 -11.51 -13.10 -5.55
CA PRO A 145 -12.05 -12.27 -6.64
C PRO A 145 -11.00 -11.56 -7.50
N LEU A 146 -9.84 -11.18 -6.93
CA LEU A 146 -8.74 -10.53 -7.66
C LEU A 146 -8.11 -11.41 -8.74
N TYR A 147 -8.30 -12.73 -8.69
CA TYR A 147 -7.67 -13.68 -9.60
C TYR A 147 -8.64 -14.36 -10.57
N LEU A 148 -9.94 -14.02 -10.54
CA LEU A 148 -10.97 -14.68 -11.37
C LEU A 148 -10.70 -14.66 -12.88
N SER A 149 -9.94 -13.66 -13.36
CA SER A 149 -9.57 -13.53 -14.78
C SER A 149 -8.08 -13.79 -15.05
N LYS A 150 -7.33 -14.27 -14.07
CA LYS A 150 -5.90 -14.54 -14.22
C LYS A 150 -5.65 -16.00 -14.62
N ASN A 151 -4.65 -16.22 -15.48
CA ASN A 151 -4.13 -17.55 -15.70
C ASN A 151 -3.56 -18.12 -14.40
N LYS A 152 -3.69 -19.44 -14.20
CA LYS A 152 -3.16 -20.12 -13.00
C LYS A 152 -1.65 -19.89 -12.84
N LYS A 153 -0.91 -19.79 -13.96
CA LYS A 153 0.51 -19.44 -13.99
C LYS A 153 0.74 -18.16 -14.76
N PHE A 154 1.61 -17.29 -14.26
CA PHE A 154 1.97 -16.02 -14.88
C PHE A 154 3.36 -15.55 -14.44
N ASN A 155 3.88 -14.55 -15.12
CA ASN A 155 5.11 -13.84 -14.74
C ASN A 155 4.74 -12.44 -14.24
N SER A 156 5.57 -11.86 -13.35
CA SER A 156 5.42 -10.49 -12.88
C SER A 156 6.77 -9.81 -12.79
N PRO A 157 6.87 -8.53 -13.18
CA PRO A 157 8.07 -7.72 -12.96
C PRO A 157 8.30 -7.45 -11.49
#